data_b6c388afcdad1a152984519c722ad573
#
_entry.id   b6c388afcdad1a152984519c722ad573
#
_cell.length_a   1.000
_cell.length_b   1.000
_cell.length_c   1.000
_cell.angle_alpha   90.00
_cell.angle_beta   90.00
_cell.angle_gamma   90.00
#
_symmetry.space_group_name_H-M   'P 1'
#
loop_
_entity.id
_entity.type
_entity.pdbx_description
1 polymer ?
#
loop_
_entity_poly.entity_id
_entity_poly.type
_entity_poly.pdbx_seq_one_letter_code
_entity_poly.pdbx_strand_id
1 'polypeptide(L)'
;MYWQALRGRLLTRPSSYPGVSLMAVTVETGGKLAAQSDRRVNVVATRAYDSGTARTISGALLHVGNSLGLEMDVDTINALESAYWTPRCEYFDFATGDSISALEMLQMIANAGKSRFLLSDGLATVNREGIKPWTGVITPHEMVEELQSGFTVPSDDDFDGVDVTYINGTTWAEETVKCRTPDNPTPVKIENYKLDGVLNQDHAYQIGMRRLMKYLQQRVTFQTTTELDALCYNTGDRIVLTDDIPGNNTISCLVEAMTTAGGVTRSPLRSRWTGLSKTPVR
;
A
#
# COMPACT_ATOMS: atom_id res chain seq x y z
N MET A 1 21.33 -12.76 25.30
CA MET A 1 22.74 -12.78 24.88
C MET A 1 23.53 -11.87 25.82
N TYR A 2 24.51 -12.39 26.58
CA TYR A 2 25.29 -11.55 27.50
C TYR A 2 26.51 -10.99 26.78
N TRP A 3 26.60 -9.67 26.67
CA TRP A 3 27.74 -8.99 26.05
C TRP A 3 28.96 -9.04 27.00
N GLN A 4 30.01 -9.74 26.63
CA GLN A 4 31.19 -9.86 27.47
C GLN A 4 31.86 -8.51 27.79
N ALA A 5 31.78 -7.56 26.86
CA ALA A 5 32.33 -6.20 27.06
C ALA A 5 31.64 -5.40 28.18
N LEU A 6 30.36 -5.64 28.44
CA LEU A 6 29.62 -5.02 29.54
C LEU A 6 29.90 -5.73 30.86
N ARG A 7 30.19 -7.03 30.84
CA ARG A 7 30.53 -7.81 32.06
C ARG A 7 31.79 -7.31 32.78
N GLY A 8 32.76 -6.78 32.02
CA GLY A 8 34.04 -6.32 32.60
C GLY A 8 34.00 -4.96 33.26
N ARG A 9 32.91 -4.19 33.07
CA ARG A 9 32.80 -2.83 33.60
C ARG A 9 31.67 -2.60 34.63
N LEU A 10 30.76 -3.55 34.77
CA LEU A 10 29.70 -3.51 35.76
C LEU A 10 30.07 -4.41 36.94
N LEU A 11 30.18 -3.81 38.12
CA LEU A 11 30.44 -4.48 39.39
C LEU A 11 29.28 -5.38 39.85
N THR A 12 28.10 -5.23 39.23
CA THR A 12 26.91 -6.04 39.48
C THR A 12 26.50 -6.79 38.21
N ARG A 13 26.01 -8.02 38.35
CA ARG A 13 25.47 -8.81 37.26
C ARG A 13 24.41 -8.01 36.50
N PRO A 14 24.52 -7.82 35.19
CA PRO A 14 23.46 -7.19 34.42
C PRO A 14 22.19 -8.02 34.56
N SER A 15 21.16 -7.44 35.08
CA SER A 15 19.82 -8.01 35.04
C SER A 15 19.35 -8.06 33.59
N SER A 16 18.60 -9.10 33.26
CA SER A 16 17.86 -9.17 32.00
C SER A 16 16.79 -8.09 31.99
N TYR A 17 16.79 -7.20 31.00
CA TYR A 17 15.74 -6.21 30.80
C TYR A 17 14.84 -6.69 29.66
N PRO A 18 13.66 -7.28 29.96
CA PRO A 18 12.72 -7.68 28.94
C PRO A 18 12.28 -6.47 28.10
N GLY A 19 12.30 -6.59 26.78
CA GLY A 19 11.90 -5.54 25.86
C GLY A 19 12.94 -4.46 25.57
N VAL A 20 14.16 -4.57 26.13
CA VAL A 20 15.26 -3.62 25.85
C VAL A 20 16.40 -4.34 25.18
N SER A 21 16.82 -3.84 24.01
CA SER A 21 18.03 -4.29 23.33
C SER A 21 19.21 -3.43 23.78
N LEU A 22 20.25 -4.06 24.32
CA LEU A 22 21.46 -3.39 24.79
C LEU A 22 22.60 -3.65 23.80
N MET A 23 23.33 -2.59 23.45
CA MET A 23 24.50 -2.67 22.60
C MET A 23 25.68 -2.07 23.36
N ALA A 24 26.82 -2.77 23.33
CA ALA A 24 28.11 -2.26 23.81
C ALA A 24 29.08 -2.12 22.63
N VAL A 25 29.68 -0.96 22.50
CA VAL A 25 30.66 -0.67 21.45
C VAL A 25 31.98 -0.32 22.12
N THR A 26 33.04 -1.04 21.76
CA THR A 26 34.42 -0.69 22.14
C THR A 26 35.08 -0.02 20.95
N VAL A 27 35.56 1.20 21.13
CA VAL A 27 36.22 1.99 20.09
C VAL A 27 37.66 2.26 20.52
N GLU A 28 38.61 1.89 19.67
CA GLU A 28 39.99 2.28 19.84
C GLU A 28 40.22 3.68 19.28
N THR A 29 40.84 4.57 20.06
CA THR A 29 41.15 5.91 19.63
C THR A 29 42.44 5.91 18.79
N GLY A 30 42.31 6.27 17.52
CA GLY A 30 43.46 6.46 16.61
C GLY A 30 43.58 7.91 16.15
N GLY A 31 44.58 8.20 15.34
CA GLY A 31 44.90 9.58 14.89
C GLY A 31 43.79 10.31 14.12
N LYS A 32 42.70 9.62 13.72
CA LYS A 32 41.51 10.20 13.08
C LYS A 32 40.31 10.36 14.04
N LEU A 33 40.43 9.89 15.26
CA LEU A 33 39.39 9.96 16.27
C LEU A 33 39.87 10.86 17.41
N ALA A 34 39.50 12.13 17.37
CA ALA A 34 39.77 13.05 18.48
C ALA A 34 39.09 12.58 19.77
N ALA A 35 39.71 12.85 20.91
CA ALA A 35 39.18 12.56 22.23
C ALA A 35 38.02 13.51 22.56
N GLN A 36 36.86 13.35 21.92
CA GLN A 36 35.64 14.07 22.25
C GLN A 36 34.80 13.25 23.21
N SER A 37 34.22 13.89 24.21
CA SER A 37 33.38 13.29 25.25
C SER A 37 32.01 12.83 24.75
N ASP A 38 31.47 13.52 23.77
CA ASP A 38 30.15 13.23 23.20
C ASP A 38 30.27 12.56 21.82
N ARG A 39 30.02 11.26 21.78
CA ARG A 39 29.99 10.51 20.53
C ARG A 39 28.58 9.97 20.28
N ARG A 40 28.05 10.29 19.09
CA ARG A 40 26.78 9.73 18.64
C ARG A 40 27.08 8.42 17.90
N VAL A 41 26.41 7.36 18.29
CA VAL A 41 26.44 6.06 17.60
C VAL A 41 25.10 5.90 16.90
N ASN A 42 25.12 5.81 15.59
CA ASN A 42 23.94 5.49 14.80
C ASN A 42 23.90 3.97 14.60
N VAL A 43 22.73 3.39 14.83
CA VAL A 43 22.51 1.96 14.73
C VAL A 43 21.36 1.70 13.80
N VAL A 44 21.54 0.75 12.90
CA VAL A 44 20.45 0.16 12.13
C VAL A 44 19.93 -1.04 12.92
N ALA A 45 18.67 -0.97 13.33
CA ALA A 45 18.06 -2.04 14.11
C ALA A 45 16.81 -2.54 13.37
N THR A 46 16.62 -3.84 13.38
CA THR A 46 15.42 -4.50 12.88
C THR A 46 14.71 -5.17 14.05
N ARG A 47 13.44 -4.83 14.25
CA ARG A 47 12.60 -5.51 15.23
C ARG A 47 11.98 -6.75 14.59
N ALA A 48 12.09 -7.89 15.22
CA ALA A 48 11.35 -9.09 14.83
C ALA A 48 9.89 -8.94 15.28
N TYR A 49 8.97 -9.39 14.45
CA TYR A 49 7.56 -9.51 14.83
C TYR A 49 7.35 -10.80 15.64
N ASP A 50 6.31 -10.82 16.47
CA ASP A 50 5.95 -12.02 17.23
C ASP A 50 5.46 -13.15 16.32
N SER A 51 4.87 -12.78 15.18
CA SER A 51 4.45 -13.70 14.11
C SER A 51 4.86 -13.13 12.76
N GLY A 52 5.55 -13.92 11.96
CA GLY A 52 5.97 -13.55 10.62
C GLY A 52 7.43 -13.14 10.50
N THR A 53 7.85 -12.88 9.28
CA THR A 53 9.22 -12.49 8.96
C THR A 53 9.39 -10.98 9.11
N ALA A 54 10.45 -10.56 9.75
CA ALA A 54 10.79 -9.14 9.89
C ALA A 54 10.87 -8.45 8.52
N ARG A 55 10.44 -7.18 8.45
CA ARG A 55 10.42 -6.31 7.27
C ARG A 55 9.38 -6.68 6.20
N THR A 56 8.73 -7.83 6.28
CA THR A 56 7.69 -8.18 5.31
C THR A 56 6.43 -7.34 5.52
N ILE A 57 5.72 -7.06 4.44
CA ILE A 57 4.47 -6.29 4.46
C ILE A 57 3.40 -7.07 5.21
N SER A 58 3.31 -8.38 4.97
CA SER A 58 2.38 -9.26 5.69
C SER A 58 2.65 -9.27 7.20
N GLY A 59 3.93 -9.40 7.58
CA GLY A 59 4.34 -9.37 8.99
C GLY A 59 3.97 -8.06 9.67
N ALA A 60 4.16 -6.92 9.00
CA ALA A 60 3.79 -5.61 9.52
C ALA A 60 2.27 -5.46 9.68
N LEU A 61 1.48 -5.86 8.68
CA LEU A 61 0.02 -5.82 8.73
C LEU A 61 -0.54 -6.68 9.86
N LEU A 62 -0.08 -7.94 9.95
CA LEU A 62 -0.53 -8.87 10.98
C LEU A 62 -0.11 -8.41 12.38
N HIS A 63 1.10 -7.86 12.53
CA HIS A 63 1.57 -7.34 13.82
C HIS A 63 0.70 -6.18 14.32
N VAL A 64 0.41 -5.20 13.45
CA VAL A 64 -0.43 -4.06 13.79
C VAL A 64 -1.88 -4.49 14.00
N GLY A 65 -2.45 -5.30 13.09
CA GLY A 65 -3.81 -5.80 13.21
C GLY A 65 -4.06 -6.59 14.49
N ASN A 66 -3.16 -7.52 14.80
CA ASN A 66 -3.24 -8.31 16.04
C ASN A 66 -3.11 -7.44 17.31
N SER A 67 -2.23 -6.43 17.28
CA SER A 67 -2.08 -5.51 18.42
C SER A 67 -3.33 -4.68 18.68
N LEU A 68 -4.17 -4.50 17.68
CA LEU A 68 -5.46 -3.80 17.75
C LEU A 68 -6.64 -4.73 18.03
N GLY A 69 -6.40 -6.04 18.06
CA GLY A 69 -7.46 -7.04 18.22
C GLY A 69 -8.38 -7.16 17.00
N LEU A 70 -7.90 -6.79 15.79
CA LEU A 70 -8.65 -6.96 14.56
C LEU A 70 -8.59 -8.42 14.09
N GLU A 71 -9.70 -8.92 13.59
CA GLU A 71 -9.72 -10.20 12.87
C GLU A 71 -9.13 -9.98 11.47
N MET A 72 -7.97 -10.62 11.22
CA MET A 72 -7.19 -10.42 10.00
C MET A 72 -7.36 -11.60 9.05
N ASP A 73 -7.51 -11.31 7.76
CA ASP A 73 -7.49 -12.33 6.69
C ASP A 73 -6.05 -12.79 6.41
N VAL A 74 -5.58 -13.68 7.29
CA VAL A 74 -4.19 -14.16 7.30
C VAL A 74 -3.84 -14.88 6.01
N ASP A 75 -4.77 -15.67 5.46
CA ASP A 75 -4.55 -16.48 4.27
C ASP A 75 -4.33 -15.61 3.03
N THR A 76 -5.20 -14.63 2.80
CA THR A 76 -5.07 -13.69 1.69
C THR A 76 -3.81 -12.84 1.83
N ILE A 77 -3.50 -12.34 3.02
CA ILE A 77 -2.30 -11.51 3.27
C ILE A 77 -1.03 -12.31 3.00
N ASN A 78 -0.93 -13.55 3.47
CA ASN A 78 0.23 -14.41 3.24
C ASN A 78 0.32 -14.88 1.78
N ALA A 79 -0.79 -15.12 1.12
CA ALA A 79 -0.82 -15.43 -0.30
C ALA A 79 -0.27 -14.25 -1.15
N LEU A 80 -0.62 -13.01 -0.80
CA LEU A 80 -0.07 -11.81 -1.45
C LEU A 80 1.43 -11.64 -1.18
N GLU A 81 1.89 -11.93 0.04
CA GLU A 81 3.31 -11.89 0.38
C GLU A 81 4.12 -12.83 -0.50
N SER A 82 3.70 -14.10 -0.57
CA SER A 82 4.42 -15.13 -1.32
C SER A 82 4.35 -14.93 -2.83
N ALA A 83 3.22 -14.46 -3.36
CA ALA A 83 3.01 -14.29 -4.79
C ALA A 83 3.63 -12.99 -5.35
N TYR A 84 3.66 -11.92 -4.54
CA TYR A 84 4.00 -10.60 -5.08
C TYR A 84 5.07 -9.86 -4.28
N TRP A 85 4.92 -9.67 -2.97
CA TRP A 85 5.79 -8.76 -2.22
C TRP A 85 7.20 -9.30 -2.06
N THR A 86 7.34 -10.51 -1.53
CA THR A 86 8.66 -11.15 -1.37
C THR A 86 9.40 -11.32 -2.70
N PRO A 87 8.80 -11.85 -3.81
CA PRO A 87 9.51 -12.01 -5.07
C PRO A 87 9.96 -10.69 -5.72
N ARG A 88 9.31 -9.59 -5.37
CA ARG A 88 9.63 -8.25 -5.88
C ARG A 88 10.50 -7.43 -4.94
N CYS A 89 10.90 -8.00 -3.81
CA CYS A 89 11.65 -7.29 -2.76
C CYS A 89 10.91 -6.03 -2.27
N GLU A 90 9.59 -6.09 -2.19
CA GLU A 90 8.74 -5.04 -1.64
C GLU A 90 8.70 -5.23 -0.12
N TYR A 91 9.28 -4.31 0.64
CA TYR A 91 9.39 -4.36 2.10
C TYR A 91 8.80 -3.11 2.73
N PHE A 92 8.49 -3.20 4.03
CA PHE A 92 8.05 -2.09 4.84
C PHE A 92 8.96 -1.93 6.05
N ASP A 93 9.64 -0.79 6.12
CA ASP A 93 10.59 -0.44 7.16
C ASP A 93 10.22 0.94 7.73
N PHE A 94 9.59 0.98 8.90
CA PHE A 94 9.13 2.22 9.50
C PHE A 94 9.37 2.25 11.00
N ALA A 95 9.72 3.42 11.52
CA ALA A 95 9.80 3.69 12.94
C ALA A 95 9.34 5.12 13.21
N THR A 96 8.48 5.30 14.20
CA THR A 96 8.01 6.61 14.62
C THR A 96 7.99 6.70 16.14
N GLY A 97 8.22 7.91 16.65
CA GLY A 97 7.96 8.27 18.04
C GLY A 97 6.63 8.99 18.24
N ASP A 98 5.96 9.34 17.14
CA ASP A 98 4.70 10.07 17.15
C ASP A 98 3.50 9.12 17.22
N SER A 99 2.38 9.61 17.70
CA SER A 99 1.12 8.87 17.69
C SER A 99 0.51 8.93 16.29
N ILE A 100 0.29 7.76 15.70
CA ILE A 100 -0.38 7.60 14.40
C ILE A 100 -1.68 6.84 14.62
N SER A 101 -2.72 7.18 13.86
CA SER A 101 -3.97 6.42 13.93
C SER A 101 -3.77 5.00 13.38
N ALA A 102 -4.48 4.05 13.97
CA ALA A 102 -4.39 2.64 13.57
C ALA A 102 -4.71 2.43 12.09
N LEU A 103 -5.76 3.06 11.59
CA LEU A 103 -6.17 2.97 10.19
C LEU A 103 -5.13 3.58 9.26
N GLU A 104 -4.55 4.71 9.64
CA GLU A 104 -3.50 5.36 8.88
C GLU A 104 -2.25 4.48 8.78
N MET A 105 -1.83 3.85 9.87
CA MET A 105 -0.72 2.91 9.88
C MET A 105 -0.98 1.70 8.98
N LEU A 106 -2.16 1.08 9.08
CA LEU A 106 -2.53 -0.06 8.24
C LEU A 106 -2.59 0.33 6.76
N GLN A 107 -3.13 1.50 6.45
CA GLN A 107 -3.17 2.00 5.07
C GLN A 107 -1.76 2.35 4.55
N MET A 108 -0.88 2.90 5.40
CA MET A 108 0.52 3.18 5.06
C MET A 108 1.28 1.88 4.71
N ILE A 109 1.10 0.83 5.53
CA ILE A 109 1.70 -0.48 5.26
C ILE A 109 1.14 -1.06 3.95
N ALA A 110 -0.18 -1.00 3.74
CA ALA A 110 -0.82 -1.47 2.52
C ALA A 110 -0.34 -0.71 1.28
N ASN A 111 -0.16 0.62 1.38
CA ASN A 111 0.35 1.46 0.28
C ASN A 111 1.75 1.04 -0.17
N ALA A 112 2.63 0.67 0.77
CA ALA A 112 3.94 0.10 0.43
C ALA A 112 3.82 -1.18 -0.40
N GLY A 113 2.77 -2.00 -0.16
CA GLY A 113 2.46 -3.19 -0.95
C GLY A 113 1.63 -2.93 -2.21
N LYS A 114 1.45 -1.68 -2.61
CA LYS A 114 0.55 -1.30 -3.73
C LYS A 114 -0.87 -1.85 -3.53
N SER A 115 -1.31 -1.84 -2.29
CA SER A 115 -2.56 -2.43 -1.84
C SER A 115 -3.41 -1.38 -1.13
N ARG A 116 -4.68 -1.65 -1.03
CA ARG A 116 -5.63 -0.88 -0.22
C ARG A 116 -6.06 -1.74 0.96
N PHE A 117 -5.99 -1.17 2.16
CA PHE A 117 -6.56 -1.80 3.35
C PHE A 117 -8.08 -1.69 3.33
N LEU A 118 -8.76 -2.78 3.62
CA LEU A 118 -10.22 -2.89 3.63
C LEU A 118 -10.65 -3.55 4.94
N LEU A 119 -11.76 -3.07 5.46
CA LEU A 119 -12.47 -3.71 6.56
C LEU A 119 -13.89 -4.02 6.05
N SER A 120 -14.20 -5.29 5.90
CA SER A 120 -15.49 -5.77 5.43
C SER A 120 -16.03 -6.79 6.40
N ASP A 121 -17.25 -6.57 6.88
CA ASP A 121 -17.97 -7.49 7.80
C ASP A 121 -17.18 -7.90 9.05
N GLY A 122 -16.31 -6.98 9.54
CA GLY A 122 -15.45 -7.23 10.69
C GLY A 122 -14.11 -7.88 10.35
N LEU A 123 -13.93 -8.40 9.14
CA LEU A 123 -12.66 -8.97 8.66
C LEU A 123 -11.78 -7.91 8.03
N ALA A 124 -10.57 -7.78 8.51
CA ALA A 124 -9.56 -6.87 7.97
C ALA A 124 -8.73 -7.59 6.90
N THR A 125 -8.79 -7.09 5.68
CA THR A 125 -8.08 -7.66 4.53
C THR A 125 -7.36 -6.58 3.73
N VAL A 126 -6.57 -6.98 2.77
CA VAL A 126 -5.90 -6.06 1.84
C VAL A 126 -6.17 -6.49 0.41
N ASN A 127 -6.45 -5.51 -0.43
CA ASN A 127 -6.65 -5.72 -1.84
C ASN A 127 -5.50 -5.09 -2.62
N ARG A 128 -4.64 -5.94 -3.21
CA ARG A 128 -3.51 -5.47 -4.01
C ARG A 128 -3.98 -5.06 -5.40
N GLU A 129 -3.55 -3.91 -5.83
CA GLU A 129 -3.77 -3.45 -7.18
C GLU A 129 -2.86 -4.22 -8.16
N GLY A 130 -3.44 -4.74 -9.21
CA GLY A 130 -2.71 -5.51 -10.23
C GLY A 130 -3.64 -6.06 -11.30
N ILE A 131 -3.07 -6.82 -12.22
CA ILE A 131 -3.86 -7.59 -13.18
C ILE A 131 -4.47 -8.77 -12.42
N LYS A 132 -5.79 -8.77 -12.33
CA LYS A 132 -6.56 -9.85 -11.70
C LYS A 132 -7.45 -10.51 -12.75
N PRO A 133 -7.80 -11.79 -12.59
CA PRO A 133 -8.88 -12.38 -13.37
C PRO A 133 -10.18 -11.62 -13.12
N TRP A 134 -11.10 -11.72 -14.03
CA TRP A 134 -12.45 -11.20 -13.84
C TRP A 134 -13.17 -12.03 -12.79
N THR A 135 -13.78 -11.36 -11.83
CA THR A 135 -14.57 -12.01 -10.78
C THR A 135 -16.00 -12.27 -11.27
N GLY A 136 -16.49 -11.42 -12.18
CA GLY A 136 -17.83 -11.58 -12.74
C GLY A 136 -18.11 -10.60 -13.87
N VAL A 137 -19.33 -10.70 -14.36
CA VAL A 137 -19.87 -9.89 -15.45
C VAL A 137 -21.17 -9.27 -14.93
N ILE A 138 -21.38 -7.99 -15.19
CA ILE A 138 -22.68 -7.32 -14.98
C ILE A 138 -23.25 -6.96 -16.34
N THR A 139 -24.43 -7.46 -16.60
CA THR A 139 -25.18 -7.25 -17.84
C THR A 139 -26.32 -6.27 -17.61
N PRO A 140 -26.91 -5.68 -18.67
CA PRO A 140 -28.08 -4.81 -18.54
C PRO A 140 -29.27 -5.46 -17.84
N HIS A 141 -29.38 -6.79 -17.87
CA HIS A 141 -30.45 -7.51 -17.16
C HIS A 141 -30.34 -7.47 -15.64
N GLU A 142 -29.10 -7.29 -15.12
CA GLU A 142 -28.81 -7.19 -13.69
C GLU A 142 -28.85 -5.74 -13.21
N MET A 143 -28.95 -4.79 -14.13
CA MET A 143 -29.00 -3.37 -13.84
C MET A 143 -30.45 -2.90 -13.63
N VAL A 144 -30.68 -2.26 -12.51
CA VAL A 144 -31.99 -1.63 -12.20
C VAL A 144 -32.09 -0.27 -12.86
N GLU A 145 -31.00 0.44 -12.97
CA GLU A 145 -30.88 1.73 -13.65
C GLU A 145 -29.87 1.59 -14.79
N GLU A 146 -30.07 2.39 -15.84
CA GLU A 146 -29.14 2.43 -16.97
C GLU A 146 -27.72 2.76 -16.53
N LEU A 147 -26.74 2.17 -17.23
CA LEU A 147 -25.33 2.42 -16.98
C LEU A 147 -24.99 3.88 -17.27
N GLN A 148 -24.61 4.61 -16.24
CA GLN A 148 -24.12 5.97 -16.37
C GLN A 148 -22.61 5.95 -16.56
N SER A 149 -22.13 6.58 -17.61
CA SER A 149 -20.69 6.75 -17.87
C SER A 149 -20.30 8.22 -17.76
N GLY A 150 -19.24 8.50 -17.00
CA GLY A 150 -18.63 9.81 -16.88
C GLY A 150 -17.21 9.78 -17.43
N PHE A 151 -16.83 10.83 -18.14
CA PHE A 151 -15.47 11.02 -18.61
C PHE A 151 -14.90 12.32 -18.06
N THR A 152 -13.77 12.25 -17.36
CA THR A 152 -13.05 13.41 -16.89
C THR A 152 -12.12 13.89 -18.00
N VAL A 153 -12.42 15.03 -18.58
CA VAL A 153 -11.59 15.66 -19.63
C VAL A 153 -10.24 16.06 -19.04
N PRO A 154 -9.13 15.78 -19.73
CA PRO A 154 -7.82 16.29 -19.32
C PRO A 154 -7.83 17.80 -19.20
N SER A 155 -7.30 18.32 -18.11
CA SER A 155 -7.18 19.75 -17.85
C SER A 155 -5.75 20.10 -17.44
N ASP A 156 -5.38 21.37 -17.56
CA ASP A 156 -4.08 21.88 -17.10
C ASP A 156 -3.93 21.76 -15.56
N ASP A 157 -5.02 21.46 -14.87
CA ASP A 157 -5.06 21.24 -13.43
C ASP A 157 -4.74 19.80 -13.01
N ASP A 158 -4.65 18.87 -13.95
CA ASP A 158 -4.31 17.48 -13.67
C ASP A 158 -2.81 17.33 -13.43
N PHE A 159 -2.45 16.39 -12.54
CA PHE A 159 -1.05 16.03 -12.34
C PHE A 159 -0.55 15.23 -13.54
N ASP A 160 0.53 15.71 -14.14
CA ASP A 160 1.22 15.11 -15.28
C ASP A 160 2.63 14.60 -14.92
N GLY A 161 3.04 14.76 -13.66
CA GLY A 161 4.24 14.22 -13.06
C GLY A 161 4.06 13.92 -11.58
N VAL A 162 4.85 13.00 -11.04
CA VAL A 162 4.88 12.67 -9.61
C VAL A 162 6.33 12.66 -9.13
N ASP A 163 6.60 13.38 -8.06
CA ASP A 163 7.86 13.35 -7.32
C ASP A 163 7.62 12.59 -6.01
N VAL A 164 8.31 11.47 -5.86
CA VAL A 164 8.18 10.63 -4.65
C VAL A 164 9.35 10.90 -3.74
N THR A 165 9.08 11.42 -2.56
CA THR A 165 10.08 11.59 -1.49
C THR A 165 10.04 10.36 -0.59
N TYR A 166 11.19 9.72 -0.42
CA TYR A 166 11.36 8.50 0.38
C TYR A 166 12.68 8.56 1.15
N ILE A 167 12.88 7.67 2.12
CA ILE A 167 14.15 7.55 2.84
C ILE A 167 15.00 6.48 2.16
N ASN A 168 16.18 6.86 1.66
CA ASN A 168 17.09 5.88 1.06
C ASN A 168 17.74 5.01 2.14
N GLY A 169 17.56 3.69 2.05
CA GLY A 169 18.09 2.73 3.02
C GLY A 169 19.61 2.59 3.07
N THR A 170 20.33 3.18 2.11
CA THR A 170 21.79 3.20 2.09
C THR A 170 22.35 4.46 2.75
N THR A 171 21.80 5.62 2.37
CA THR A 171 22.26 6.94 2.85
C THR A 171 21.55 7.39 4.12
N TRP A 172 20.38 6.83 4.41
CA TRP A 172 19.48 7.23 5.51
C TRP A 172 19.08 8.70 5.43
N ALA A 173 19.05 9.24 4.24
CA ALA A 173 18.61 10.59 3.93
C ALA A 173 17.33 10.55 3.10
N GLU A 174 16.56 11.63 3.17
CA GLU A 174 15.44 11.84 2.27
C GLU A 174 15.96 12.09 0.86
N GLU A 175 15.45 11.33 -0.08
CA GLU A 175 15.72 11.46 -1.51
C GLU A 175 14.43 11.53 -2.29
N THR A 176 14.46 12.16 -3.45
CA THR A 176 13.29 12.31 -4.31
C THR A 176 13.52 11.59 -5.62
N VAL A 177 12.57 10.72 -5.97
CA VAL A 177 12.50 10.03 -7.26
C VAL A 177 11.49 10.72 -8.14
N LYS A 178 11.92 11.09 -9.34
CA LYS A 178 11.07 11.76 -10.34
C LYS A 178 10.40 10.73 -11.24
N CYS A 179 9.10 10.62 -11.16
CA CYS A 179 8.28 9.75 -12.01
C CYS A 179 7.74 10.57 -13.19
N ARG A 180 8.16 10.21 -14.40
CA ARG A 180 7.81 10.89 -15.65
C ARG A 180 7.45 9.86 -16.71
N THR A 181 6.58 10.23 -17.63
CA THR A 181 6.34 9.41 -18.82
C THR A 181 7.35 9.76 -19.92
N PRO A 182 7.68 8.81 -20.80
CA PRO A 182 8.55 9.10 -21.94
C PRO A 182 8.01 10.21 -22.85
N ASP A 183 6.68 10.29 -22.97
CA ASP A 183 5.99 11.27 -23.81
C ASP A 183 5.98 12.68 -23.20
N ASN A 184 6.11 12.79 -21.86
CA ASN A 184 6.16 14.07 -21.14
C ASN A 184 7.30 14.07 -20.11
N PRO A 185 8.55 14.33 -20.55
CA PRO A 185 9.70 14.38 -19.64
C PRO A 185 9.73 15.64 -18.77
N THR A 186 9.04 16.71 -19.18
CA THR A 186 8.97 17.99 -18.47
C THR A 186 7.52 18.34 -18.12
N PRO A 187 6.97 17.72 -17.08
CA PRO A 187 5.60 17.98 -16.66
C PRO A 187 5.43 19.39 -16.14
N VAL A 188 4.21 19.93 -16.32
CA VAL A 188 3.81 21.26 -15.88
C VAL A 188 3.36 21.21 -14.42
N LYS A 189 2.54 20.20 -14.07
CA LYS A 189 1.97 20.06 -12.73
C LYS A 189 2.44 18.78 -12.06
N ILE A 190 3.25 18.95 -11.03
CA ILE A 190 3.90 17.84 -10.33
C ILE A 190 3.23 17.63 -8.97
N GLU A 191 2.85 16.40 -8.69
CA GLU A 191 2.46 15.99 -7.35
C GLU A 191 3.69 15.64 -6.52
N ASN A 192 3.82 16.23 -5.33
CA ASN A 192 4.82 15.82 -4.34
C ASN A 192 4.19 14.76 -3.42
N TYR A 193 4.63 13.53 -3.53
CA TYR A 193 4.13 12.41 -2.75
C TYR A 193 5.18 11.90 -1.78
N LYS A 194 4.90 12.02 -0.47
CA LYS A 194 5.76 11.45 0.57
C LYS A 194 5.40 9.97 0.78
N LEU A 195 6.40 9.11 0.68
CA LEU A 195 6.26 7.68 0.84
C LEU A 195 7.06 7.21 2.05
N ASP A 196 6.35 6.98 3.15
CA ASP A 196 6.96 6.49 4.38
C ASP A 196 7.02 4.96 4.38
N GLY A 197 8.07 4.42 5.00
CA GLY A 197 8.25 2.98 5.17
C GLY A 197 8.83 2.22 3.98
N VAL A 198 9.25 2.91 2.92
CA VAL A 198 9.94 2.31 1.76
C VAL A 198 11.35 2.86 1.70
N LEU A 199 12.34 1.96 1.69
CA LEU A 199 13.77 2.32 1.69
C LEU A 199 14.47 2.08 0.34
N ASN A 200 13.77 1.49 -0.62
CA ASN A 200 14.32 1.13 -1.93
C ASN A 200 13.84 2.10 -3.01
N GLN A 201 14.78 2.64 -3.79
CA GLN A 201 14.51 3.58 -4.88
C GLN A 201 13.60 3.00 -5.96
N ASP A 202 13.87 1.76 -6.40
CA ASP A 202 13.09 1.12 -7.45
C ASP A 202 11.65 0.86 -7.01
N HIS A 203 11.48 0.49 -5.74
CA HIS A 203 10.16 0.30 -5.14
C HIS A 203 9.39 1.63 -5.07
N ALA A 204 10.04 2.70 -4.61
CA ALA A 204 9.45 4.04 -4.59
C ALA A 204 9.08 4.53 -6.00
N TYR A 205 9.95 4.31 -6.99
CA TYR A 205 9.70 4.63 -8.39
C TYR A 205 8.47 3.89 -8.93
N GLN A 206 8.36 2.60 -8.67
CA GLN A 206 7.21 1.80 -9.13
C GLN A 206 5.88 2.28 -8.53
N ILE A 207 5.87 2.68 -7.25
CA ILE A 207 4.68 3.23 -6.61
C ILE A 207 4.32 4.58 -7.22
N GLY A 208 5.30 5.46 -7.43
CA GLY A 208 5.09 6.76 -8.04
C GLY A 208 4.63 6.68 -9.50
N MET A 209 5.23 5.82 -10.31
CA MET A 209 4.79 5.59 -11.70
C MET A 209 3.37 5.04 -11.76
N ARG A 210 3.01 4.13 -10.85
CA ARG A 210 1.64 3.62 -10.79
C ARG A 210 0.64 4.74 -10.46
N ARG A 211 1.00 5.64 -9.52
CA ARG A 211 0.19 6.79 -9.16
C ARG A 211 0.01 7.74 -10.35
N LEU A 212 1.10 8.02 -11.06
CA LEU A 212 1.06 8.84 -12.29
C LEU A 212 0.15 8.20 -13.35
N MET A 213 0.27 6.89 -13.58
CA MET A 213 -0.57 6.19 -14.55
C MET A 213 -2.06 6.22 -14.18
N LYS A 214 -2.40 6.26 -12.88
CA LYS A 214 -3.79 6.46 -12.46
C LYS A 214 -4.33 7.82 -12.89
N TYR A 215 -3.58 8.91 -12.71
CA TYR A 215 -3.98 10.24 -13.16
C TYR A 215 -4.17 10.32 -14.66
N LEU A 216 -3.31 9.66 -15.43
CA LEU A 216 -3.35 9.73 -16.88
C LEU A 216 -4.41 8.82 -17.51
N GLN A 217 -4.66 7.65 -16.93
CA GLN A 217 -5.46 6.59 -17.57
C GLN A 217 -6.83 6.37 -16.94
N GLN A 218 -7.01 6.62 -15.63
CA GLN A 218 -8.28 6.39 -14.95
C GLN A 218 -9.20 7.61 -15.07
N ARG A 219 -9.74 7.83 -16.25
CA ARG A 219 -10.58 9.00 -16.58
C ARG A 219 -12.03 8.66 -16.83
N VAL A 220 -12.36 7.39 -16.97
CA VAL A 220 -13.72 6.94 -17.20
C VAL A 220 -14.27 6.35 -15.92
N THR A 221 -15.41 6.84 -15.48
CA THR A 221 -16.15 6.32 -14.33
C THR A 221 -17.47 5.74 -14.80
N PHE A 222 -17.88 4.62 -14.24
CA PHE A 222 -19.15 3.99 -14.47
C PHE A 222 -19.93 3.93 -13.17
N GLN A 223 -21.23 4.18 -13.26
CA GLN A 223 -22.14 4.06 -12.12
C GLN A 223 -23.40 3.34 -12.58
N THR A 224 -23.77 2.33 -11.84
CA THR A 224 -25.02 1.60 -12.05
C THR A 224 -25.59 1.17 -10.72
N THR A 225 -26.88 0.90 -10.72
CA THR A 225 -27.60 0.30 -9.59
C THR A 225 -27.97 -1.12 -9.98
N THR A 226 -27.60 -2.09 -9.16
CA THR A 226 -27.89 -3.51 -9.40
C THR A 226 -28.75 -4.08 -8.31
N GLU A 227 -29.35 -5.23 -8.56
CA GLU A 227 -30.05 -6.01 -7.54
C GLU A 227 -29.05 -6.68 -6.57
N LEU A 228 -29.57 -7.50 -5.65
CA LEU A 228 -28.77 -8.15 -4.59
C LEU A 228 -27.68 -9.10 -5.10
N ASP A 229 -27.73 -9.50 -6.36
CA ASP A 229 -26.75 -10.41 -6.98
C ASP A 229 -25.32 -9.82 -6.97
N ALA A 230 -25.21 -8.49 -6.95
CA ALA A 230 -23.91 -7.81 -6.86
C ALA A 230 -23.26 -7.85 -5.46
N LEU A 231 -23.94 -8.38 -4.44
CA LEU A 231 -23.34 -8.59 -3.10
C LEU A 231 -22.17 -9.59 -3.10
N CYS A 232 -22.02 -10.39 -4.15
CA CYS A 232 -20.89 -11.29 -4.31
C CYS A 232 -19.57 -10.57 -4.67
N TYR A 233 -19.63 -9.32 -5.09
CA TYR A 233 -18.45 -8.54 -5.46
C TYR A 233 -17.92 -7.72 -4.29
N ASN A 234 -16.61 -7.58 -4.22
CA ASN A 234 -15.93 -6.76 -3.22
C ASN A 234 -15.22 -5.56 -3.85
N THR A 235 -14.98 -4.54 -3.05
CA THR A 235 -14.17 -3.39 -3.47
C THR A 235 -12.79 -3.86 -3.93
N GLY A 236 -12.40 -3.44 -5.13
CA GLY A 236 -11.14 -3.84 -5.77
C GLY A 236 -11.22 -5.11 -6.60
N ASP A 237 -12.38 -5.73 -6.73
CA ASP A 237 -12.59 -6.81 -7.69
C ASP A 237 -12.59 -6.27 -9.12
N ARG A 238 -12.18 -7.10 -10.05
CA ARG A 238 -12.21 -6.80 -11.47
C ARG A 238 -13.42 -7.46 -12.10
N ILE A 239 -14.29 -6.66 -12.66
CA ILE A 239 -15.48 -7.14 -13.34
C ILE A 239 -15.55 -6.64 -14.78
N VAL A 240 -16.43 -7.24 -15.53
CA VAL A 240 -16.79 -6.85 -16.88
C VAL A 240 -18.18 -6.24 -16.84
N LEU A 241 -18.32 -5.04 -17.38
CA LEU A 241 -19.60 -4.42 -17.67
C LEU A 241 -19.93 -4.64 -19.14
N THR A 242 -21.13 -5.05 -19.43
CA THR A 242 -21.64 -5.11 -20.79
C THR A 242 -22.72 -4.05 -20.95
N ASP A 243 -22.71 -3.38 -22.10
CA ASP A 243 -23.71 -2.38 -22.47
C ASP A 243 -24.41 -2.84 -23.75
N ASP A 244 -25.68 -2.47 -23.93
CA ASP A 244 -26.44 -2.79 -25.13
C ASP A 244 -26.02 -1.96 -26.35
N ILE A 245 -25.08 -1.03 -26.20
CA ILE A 245 -24.61 -0.17 -27.29
C ILE A 245 -23.75 -1.00 -28.26
N PRO A 246 -24.13 -1.11 -29.54
CA PRO A 246 -23.34 -1.85 -30.53
C PRO A 246 -21.92 -1.28 -30.66
N GLY A 247 -20.90 -2.16 -30.51
CA GLY A 247 -19.50 -1.80 -30.60
C GLY A 247 -18.83 -1.45 -29.27
N ASN A 248 -19.58 -1.38 -28.17
CA ASN A 248 -19.04 -1.11 -26.82
C ASN A 248 -19.29 -2.27 -25.86
N ASN A 249 -19.19 -3.49 -26.36
CA ASN A 249 -19.80 -4.67 -25.75
C ASN A 249 -19.12 -5.16 -24.48
N THR A 250 -17.91 -4.69 -24.16
CA THR A 250 -17.20 -5.24 -23.00
C THR A 250 -16.26 -4.21 -22.39
N ILE A 251 -16.55 -3.77 -21.18
CA ILE A 251 -15.75 -2.81 -20.44
C ILE A 251 -15.22 -3.50 -19.19
N SER A 252 -13.91 -3.58 -19.06
CA SER A 252 -13.28 -4.12 -17.86
C SER A 252 -13.09 -3.02 -16.83
N CYS A 253 -13.69 -3.16 -15.66
CA CYS A 253 -13.67 -2.16 -14.59
C CYS A 253 -13.18 -2.76 -13.28
N LEU A 254 -12.71 -1.87 -12.39
CA LEU A 254 -12.47 -2.19 -10.98
C LEU A 254 -13.62 -1.63 -10.14
N VAL A 255 -14.05 -2.40 -9.16
CA VAL A 255 -15.00 -1.93 -8.14
C VAL A 255 -14.30 -0.93 -7.23
N GLU A 256 -14.72 0.33 -7.27
CA GLU A 256 -14.13 1.37 -6.41
C GLU A 256 -14.83 1.46 -5.06
N ALA A 257 -16.15 1.44 -5.09
CA ALA A 257 -16.98 1.48 -3.89
C ALA A 257 -18.33 0.84 -4.17
N MET A 258 -18.86 0.19 -3.16
CA MET A 258 -20.21 -0.35 -3.14
C MET A 258 -20.94 0.23 -1.94
N THR A 259 -22.18 0.66 -2.13
CA THR A 259 -23.06 1.10 -1.05
C THR A 259 -24.38 0.36 -1.13
N THR A 260 -24.77 -0.24 -0.02
CA THR A 260 -26.10 -0.80 0.13
C THR A 260 -27.05 0.25 0.70
N ALA A 261 -28.11 0.58 -0.01
CA ALA A 261 -29.16 1.42 0.52
C ALA A 261 -30.10 0.53 1.36
N GLY A 262 -29.99 0.62 2.67
CA GLY A 262 -30.67 -0.29 3.60
C GLY A 262 -32.10 0.10 3.92
N GLY A 263 -32.96 -0.85 3.82
CA GLY A 263 -34.32 -0.96 4.34
C GLY A 263 -34.84 -2.34 3.95
N VAL A 264 -35.69 -2.95 4.76
CA VAL A 264 -36.18 -4.34 4.66
C VAL A 264 -36.92 -4.69 3.34
N THR A 265 -36.95 -3.77 2.40
CA THR A 265 -37.53 -3.91 1.05
C THR A 265 -36.41 -3.70 0.03
N ARG A 266 -36.21 -4.67 -0.84
CA ARG A 266 -35.38 -4.70 -2.05
C ARG A 266 -34.79 -3.33 -2.43
N SER A 267 -33.63 -3.02 -1.87
CA SER A 267 -32.99 -1.73 -2.12
C SER A 267 -31.86 -1.91 -3.14
N PRO A 268 -31.80 -1.05 -4.18
CA PRO A 268 -30.76 -1.15 -5.19
C PRO A 268 -29.38 -0.87 -4.59
N LEU A 269 -28.42 -1.67 -5.00
CA LEU A 269 -27.01 -1.46 -4.70
C LEU A 269 -26.44 -0.38 -5.64
N ARG A 270 -25.83 0.65 -5.10
CA ARG A 270 -25.06 1.61 -5.90
C ARG A 270 -23.61 1.22 -5.91
N SER A 271 -23.08 0.95 -7.07
CA SER A 271 -21.67 0.69 -7.29
C SER A 271 -21.07 1.78 -8.17
N ARG A 272 -19.94 2.37 -7.77
CA ARG A 272 -19.19 3.31 -8.58
C ARG A 272 -17.95 2.61 -9.13
N TRP A 273 -17.76 2.70 -10.43
CA TRP A 273 -16.73 1.99 -11.16
C TRP A 273 -15.74 2.97 -11.78
N THR A 274 -14.44 2.72 -11.64
CA THR A 274 -13.41 3.44 -12.39
C THR A 274 -12.83 2.51 -13.45
N GLY A 275 -12.97 2.88 -14.71
CA GLY A 275 -12.45 2.10 -15.83
C GLY A 275 -10.93 2.21 -15.94
N LEU A 276 -10.26 1.08 -16.06
CA LEU A 276 -8.94 1.03 -16.64
C LEU A 276 -9.07 1.02 -18.15
N SER A 277 -8.25 1.87 -18.80
CA SER A 277 -8.20 2.04 -20.26
C SER A 277 -8.36 0.74 -21.04
N LYS A 278 -8.96 0.87 -22.21
CA LYS A 278 -8.99 -0.16 -23.26
C LYS A 278 -7.61 -0.81 -23.39
N THR A 279 -7.41 -1.96 -22.80
CA THR A 279 -6.31 -2.84 -23.20
C THR A 279 -6.83 -3.60 -24.40
N PRO A 280 -6.28 -3.43 -25.61
CA PRO A 280 -6.67 -4.27 -26.72
C PRO A 280 -6.34 -5.71 -26.36
N VAL A 281 -7.35 -6.55 -26.37
CA VAL A 281 -7.18 -8.00 -26.31
C VAL A 281 -6.45 -8.36 -27.61
N ARG A 282 -5.20 -8.76 -27.53
CA ARG A 282 -4.51 -9.52 -28.56
C ARG A 282 -4.72 -10.97 -28.31
#